data_5bb7e5667438b374364bddfe00515361
#
_entry.id   5bb7e5667438b374364bddfe00515361
#
_cell.length_a   1.000
_cell.length_b   1.000
_cell.length_c   1.000
_cell.angle_alpha   90.00
_cell.angle_beta   90.00
_cell.angle_gamma   90.00
#
_symmetry.space_group_name_H-M   'P 1'
#
loop_
_entity.id
_entity.type
_entity.pdbx_description
1 polymer ?
#
loop_
_entity_poly.entity_id
_entity_poly.type
_entity_poly.pdbx_seq_one_letter_code
_entity_poly.pdbx_strand_id
1 'polypeptide(L)'
;MLIGNPDSIRHSLHKLSGSKLAFSYDGNVYPTQKSKSLELIPFFRLHNSRYAVYFRQASEEQFKTIQEEMATAEQKATDLANRTVDLVFPGEQQPESDHGILYEASETGTHKDRHFRRAKGWFSYNLKVKEEASQLMITVRQEDRNKAVILLNNEKLTVHPTVSKADKDGFIRLCYL
;
A
#
# COMPACT_ATOMS: atom_id res chain seq x y z
N MET A 1 -17.47 1.71 3.70
CA MET A 1 -17.61 3.08 3.15
C MET A 1 -19.06 3.28 2.75
N LEU A 2 -19.67 4.42 3.07
CA LEU A 2 -21.04 4.72 2.62
C LEU A 2 -21.03 5.03 1.12
N ILE A 3 -22.03 4.51 0.40
CA ILE A 3 -22.14 4.63 -1.06
C ILE A 3 -23.37 5.43 -1.43
N GLY A 4 -23.21 6.42 -2.26
CA GLY A 4 -24.26 7.25 -2.80
C GLY A 4 -23.82 8.70 -3.00
N ASN A 5 -24.67 9.50 -3.67
CA ASN A 5 -24.48 10.93 -3.65
C ASN A 5 -24.86 11.49 -2.26
N PRO A 6 -24.48 12.73 -1.91
CA PRO A 6 -24.75 13.29 -0.59
C PRO A 6 -26.22 13.28 -0.19
N ASP A 7 -27.13 13.52 -1.13
CA ASP A 7 -28.55 13.55 -0.86
C ASP A 7 -29.10 12.15 -0.58
N SER A 8 -28.67 11.11 -1.33
CA SER A 8 -29.06 9.74 -1.07
C SER A 8 -28.51 9.24 0.26
N ILE A 9 -27.26 9.57 0.62
CA ILE A 9 -26.67 9.24 1.92
C ILE A 9 -27.46 9.95 3.04
N ARG A 10 -27.80 11.22 2.86
CA ARG A 10 -28.56 12.00 3.84
C ARG A 10 -29.95 11.44 4.09
N HIS A 11 -30.64 11.00 3.04
CA HIS A 11 -31.99 10.40 3.14
C HIS A 11 -31.96 9.02 3.82
N SER A 12 -30.86 8.31 3.72
CA SER A 12 -30.66 7.01 4.36
C SER A 12 -30.13 7.08 5.80
N LEU A 13 -29.98 8.29 6.35
CA LEU A 13 -29.57 8.51 7.73
C LEU A 13 -30.79 8.82 8.62
N HIS A 14 -31.05 7.97 9.59
CA HIS A 14 -32.14 8.16 10.54
C HIS A 14 -31.59 8.33 11.96
N LYS A 15 -31.96 9.45 12.58
CA LYS A 15 -31.53 9.76 13.95
C LYS A 15 -32.13 8.77 14.94
N LEU A 16 -31.27 8.16 15.75
CA LEU A 16 -31.75 7.27 16.83
C LEU A 16 -32.35 8.07 17.96
N SER A 17 -33.51 7.63 18.44
CA SER A 17 -34.19 8.26 19.59
C SER A 17 -33.32 8.17 20.85
N GLY A 18 -33.27 9.24 21.63
CA GLY A 18 -32.50 9.30 22.86
C GLY A 18 -31.00 9.59 22.70
N SER A 19 -30.48 9.65 21.47
CA SER A 19 -29.08 10.01 21.21
C SER A 19 -28.95 11.34 20.48
N LYS A 20 -28.03 12.20 20.92
CA LYS A 20 -27.75 13.48 20.25
C LYS A 20 -26.97 13.30 18.94
N LEU A 21 -26.17 12.22 18.81
CA LEU A 21 -25.18 12.04 17.74
C LEU A 21 -25.10 10.60 17.20
N ALA A 22 -26.14 9.78 17.39
CA ALA A 22 -26.20 8.45 16.80
C ALA A 22 -27.27 8.37 15.72
N PHE A 23 -26.95 7.68 14.62
CA PHE A 23 -27.82 7.52 13.45
C PHE A 23 -27.79 6.06 13.00
N SER A 24 -28.91 5.55 12.56
CA SER A 24 -28.94 4.34 11.74
C SER A 24 -28.76 4.72 10.26
N TYR A 25 -28.17 3.82 9.49
CA TYR A 25 -27.97 3.99 8.06
C TYR A 25 -28.45 2.72 7.34
N ASP A 26 -29.39 2.88 6.41
CA ASP A 26 -29.99 1.80 5.63
C ASP A 26 -29.62 1.82 4.14
N GLY A 27 -28.74 2.74 3.74
CA GLY A 27 -28.22 2.84 2.39
C GLY A 27 -27.13 1.80 2.04
N ASN A 28 -26.52 1.97 0.89
CA ASN A 28 -25.47 1.08 0.40
C ASN A 28 -24.13 1.34 1.08
N VAL A 29 -23.40 0.26 1.40
CA VAL A 29 -22.04 0.32 1.96
C VAL A 29 -21.08 -0.54 1.13
N TYR A 30 -19.80 -0.18 1.17
CA TYR A 30 -18.74 -0.97 0.56
C TYR A 30 -18.07 -1.86 1.63
N PRO A 31 -17.69 -3.12 1.33
CA PRO A 31 -17.99 -3.89 0.10
C PRO A 31 -19.48 -4.25 0.00
N THR A 32 -19.99 -4.29 -1.19
CA THR A 32 -21.39 -4.35 -1.64
C THR A 32 -22.34 -5.28 -0.85
N GLN A 33 -22.66 -4.92 0.39
CA GLN A 33 -23.76 -5.54 1.12
C GLN A 33 -24.81 -4.47 1.41
N LYS A 34 -26.08 -4.78 1.15
CA LYS A 34 -27.16 -3.98 1.72
C LYS A 34 -27.04 -4.07 3.23
N SER A 35 -26.67 -2.97 3.86
CA SER A 35 -26.66 -2.87 5.30
C SER A 35 -28.09 -3.09 5.80
N LYS A 36 -28.31 -4.11 6.62
CA LYS A 36 -29.62 -4.34 7.23
C LYS A 36 -29.94 -3.37 8.37
N SER A 37 -28.95 -2.76 8.99
CA SER A 37 -28.98 -1.57 9.85
C SER A 37 -27.56 -1.32 10.37
N LEU A 38 -26.90 -0.32 9.85
CA LEU A 38 -25.61 0.13 10.38
C LEU A 38 -25.86 1.25 11.39
N GLU A 39 -25.43 1.09 12.61
CA GLU A 39 -25.46 2.18 13.58
C GLU A 39 -24.19 3.03 13.45
N LEU A 40 -24.35 4.31 13.15
CA LEU A 40 -23.27 5.28 13.10
C LEU A 40 -23.22 6.00 14.46
N ILE A 41 -22.15 5.79 15.19
CA ILE A 41 -21.84 6.49 16.44
C ILE A 41 -20.65 7.42 16.24
N PRO A 42 -20.53 8.50 17.02
CA PRO A 42 -19.36 9.36 16.94
C PRO A 42 -18.07 8.57 17.25
N PHE A 43 -17.09 8.67 16.35
CA PHE A 43 -15.85 7.90 16.47
C PHE A 43 -15.09 8.19 17.79
N PHE A 44 -15.16 9.43 18.30
CA PHE A 44 -14.56 9.80 19.60
C PHE A 44 -15.15 9.05 20.79
N ARG A 45 -16.38 8.50 20.69
CA ARG A 45 -16.98 7.67 21.75
C ARG A 45 -16.32 6.30 21.90
N LEU A 46 -15.70 5.79 20.82
CA LEU A 46 -15.03 4.49 20.85
C LEU A 46 -13.70 4.54 21.59
N HIS A 47 -13.01 5.67 21.55
CA HIS A 47 -11.65 5.80 22.05
C HIS A 47 -11.44 7.01 22.97
N ASN A 48 -12.49 7.68 23.36
CA ASN A 48 -12.47 8.90 24.18
C ASN A 48 -11.53 10.00 23.62
N SER A 49 -11.41 10.08 22.29
CA SER A 49 -10.52 10.98 21.56
C SER A 49 -11.27 11.74 20.48
N ARG A 50 -10.69 12.83 19.99
CA ARG A 50 -11.22 13.58 18.83
C ARG A 50 -10.57 13.06 17.56
N TYR A 51 -11.39 12.81 16.54
CA TYR A 51 -10.95 12.36 15.23
C TYR A 51 -11.53 13.23 14.14
N ALA A 52 -10.75 13.48 13.09
CA ALA A 52 -11.23 14.05 11.85
C ALA A 52 -11.51 12.91 10.85
N VAL A 53 -12.72 12.87 10.31
CA VAL A 53 -13.10 11.92 9.27
C VAL A 53 -13.33 12.69 7.99
N TYR A 54 -12.57 12.36 6.95
CA TYR A 54 -12.68 12.99 5.64
C TYR A 54 -13.48 12.10 4.70
N PHE A 55 -14.50 12.70 4.08
CA PHE A 55 -15.30 12.01 3.06
C PHE A 55 -14.98 12.59 1.69
N ARG A 56 -14.68 11.75 0.73
CA ARG A 56 -14.57 12.15 -0.66
C ARG A 56 -15.95 12.06 -1.31
N GLN A 57 -16.39 13.15 -1.89
CA GLN A 57 -17.59 13.19 -2.71
C GLN A 57 -17.25 12.67 -4.11
N ALA A 58 -18.06 11.77 -4.65
CA ALA A 58 -17.90 11.22 -6.00
C ALA A 58 -19.28 10.99 -6.62
N SER A 59 -19.37 11.15 -7.95
CA SER A 59 -20.55 10.73 -8.72
C SER A 59 -20.64 9.18 -8.74
N GLU A 60 -21.78 8.62 -9.12
CA GLU A 60 -21.94 7.16 -9.26
C GLU A 60 -20.90 6.55 -10.23
N GLU A 61 -20.66 7.22 -11.36
CA GLU A 61 -19.65 6.77 -12.34
C GLU A 61 -18.23 6.79 -11.77
N GLN A 62 -17.86 7.91 -11.12
CA GLN A 62 -16.57 8.03 -10.44
C GLN A 62 -16.40 6.99 -9.35
N PHE A 63 -17.46 6.70 -8.60
CA PHE A 63 -17.43 5.70 -7.56
C PHE A 63 -17.21 4.30 -8.15
N LYS A 64 -17.91 3.96 -9.24
CA LYS A 64 -17.74 2.68 -9.93
C LYS A 64 -16.29 2.49 -10.43
N THR A 65 -15.72 3.53 -11.05
CA THR A 65 -14.32 3.53 -11.48
C THR A 65 -13.37 3.31 -10.30
N ILE A 66 -13.59 4.02 -9.19
CA ILE A 66 -12.78 3.84 -7.97
C ILE A 66 -12.89 2.41 -7.42
N GLN A 67 -14.09 1.82 -7.42
CA GLN A 67 -14.28 0.43 -7.01
C GLN A 67 -13.51 -0.56 -7.88
N GLU A 68 -13.59 -0.42 -9.20
CA GLU A 68 -12.88 -1.28 -10.15
C GLU A 68 -11.37 -1.15 -10.01
N GLU A 69 -10.87 0.08 -9.83
CA GLU A 69 -9.46 0.34 -9.57
C GLU A 69 -8.99 -0.28 -8.24
N MET A 70 -9.77 -0.14 -7.18
CA MET A 70 -9.45 -0.73 -5.86
C MET A 70 -9.45 -2.25 -5.92
N ALA A 71 -10.48 -2.87 -6.53
CA ALA A 71 -10.57 -4.32 -6.68
C ALA A 71 -9.39 -4.87 -7.50
N THR A 72 -9.03 -4.17 -8.59
CA THR A 72 -7.88 -4.53 -9.42
C THR A 72 -6.56 -4.40 -8.66
N ALA A 73 -6.41 -3.35 -7.86
CA ALA A 73 -5.20 -3.14 -7.04
C ALA A 73 -5.08 -4.19 -5.94
N GLU A 74 -6.18 -4.52 -5.28
CA GLU A 74 -6.24 -5.56 -4.25
C GLU A 74 -5.92 -6.95 -4.81
N GLN A 75 -6.48 -7.29 -5.98
CA GLN A 75 -6.16 -8.54 -6.66
C GLN A 75 -4.67 -8.64 -7.01
N LYS A 76 -4.09 -7.58 -7.57
CA LYS A 76 -2.66 -7.52 -7.89
C LYS A 76 -1.78 -7.62 -6.64
N ALA A 77 -2.18 -6.99 -5.54
CA ALA A 77 -1.46 -7.07 -4.28
C ALA A 77 -1.49 -8.49 -3.71
N THR A 78 -2.66 -9.13 -3.74
CA THR A 78 -2.84 -10.52 -3.31
C THR A 78 -2.03 -11.49 -4.16
N ASP A 79 -2.07 -11.36 -5.48
CA ASP A 79 -1.30 -12.19 -6.42
C ASP A 79 0.21 -12.03 -6.18
N LEU A 80 0.65 -10.79 -5.94
CA LEU A 80 2.06 -10.52 -5.61
C LEU A 80 2.44 -11.15 -4.27
N ALA A 81 1.63 -10.98 -3.23
CA ALA A 81 1.88 -11.55 -1.91
C ALA A 81 1.97 -13.09 -1.97
N ASN A 82 1.07 -13.74 -2.70
CA ASN A 82 1.06 -15.20 -2.86
C ASN A 82 2.30 -15.74 -3.59
N ARG A 83 2.92 -14.95 -4.46
CA ARG A 83 4.15 -15.31 -5.20
C ARG A 83 5.43 -14.87 -4.50
N THR A 84 5.32 -14.00 -3.51
CA THR A 84 6.49 -13.46 -2.80
C THR A 84 6.98 -14.49 -1.78
N VAL A 85 8.23 -14.87 -1.90
CA VAL A 85 8.90 -15.81 -0.98
C VAL A 85 9.48 -15.05 0.20
N ASP A 86 10.05 -13.87 -0.07
CA ASP A 86 10.67 -13.01 0.92
C ASP A 86 10.59 -11.55 0.50
N LEU A 87 10.57 -10.62 1.46
CA LEU A 87 10.39 -9.20 1.21
C LEU A 87 11.10 -8.36 2.26
N VAL A 88 11.94 -7.44 1.80
CA VAL A 88 12.59 -6.43 2.64
C VAL A 88 11.99 -5.08 2.37
N PHE A 89 11.77 -4.29 3.42
CA PHE A 89 11.42 -2.88 3.36
C PHE A 89 12.65 -2.04 3.76
N PRO A 90 13.44 -1.57 2.77
CA PRO A 90 14.63 -0.77 3.05
C PRO A 90 14.29 0.53 3.81
N GLY A 91 15.07 0.82 4.86
CA GLY A 91 14.82 1.98 5.70
C GLY A 91 13.88 1.73 6.87
N GLU A 92 13.32 0.55 7.00
CA GLU A 92 12.55 0.12 8.17
C GLU A 92 13.41 -0.78 9.06
N GLN A 93 13.63 -0.36 10.31
CA GLN A 93 14.61 -0.98 11.20
C GLN A 93 14.40 -2.48 11.40
N GLN A 94 13.17 -2.90 11.71
CA GLN A 94 12.91 -4.31 12.01
C GLN A 94 13.03 -5.21 10.77
N PRO A 95 12.41 -4.90 9.61
CA PRO A 95 12.60 -5.68 8.38
C PRO A 95 14.06 -5.79 7.93
N GLU A 96 14.85 -4.70 8.05
CA GLU A 96 16.26 -4.74 7.69
C GLU A 96 17.07 -5.62 8.66
N SER A 97 16.78 -5.54 9.96
CA SER A 97 17.43 -6.36 10.98
C SER A 97 17.13 -7.85 10.79
N ASP A 98 15.88 -8.20 10.50
CA ASP A 98 15.44 -9.58 10.27
C ASP A 98 16.12 -10.19 9.04
N HIS A 99 16.55 -9.37 8.09
CA HIS A 99 17.28 -9.77 6.89
C HIS A 99 18.80 -9.58 7.00
N GLY A 100 19.31 -9.39 8.23
CA GLY A 100 20.74 -9.31 8.50
C GLY A 100 21.45 -8.20 7.74
N ILE A 101 20.87 -6.98 7.75
CA ILE A 101 21.46 -5.81 7.08
C ILE A 101 22.92 -5.62 7.44
N LEU A 102 23.78 -5.51 6.41
CA LEU A 102 25.15 -5.03 6.53
C LEU A 102 25.32 -3.84 5.59
N TYR A 103 26.10 -2.85 6.00
CA TYR A 103 26.26 -1.65 5.20
C TYR A 103 27.52 -0.84 5.53
N GLU A 104 27.95 -0.05 4.58
CA GLU A 104 29.01 0.95 4.73
C GLU A 104 28.60 2.23 4.01
N ALA A 105 28.79 3.38 4.63
CA ALA A 105 28.46 4.70 4.10
C ALA A 105 27.05 4.78 3.51
N SER A 106 26.06 4.31 4.27
CA SER A 106 24.67 4.21 3.87
C SER A 106 23.77 4.95 4.85
N GLU A 107 22.67 5.49 4.36
CA GLU A 107 21.67 6.21 5.13
C GLU A 107 20.26 5.83 4.71
N THR A 108 19.32 5.98 5.62
CA THR A 108 17.88 5.77 5.39
C THR A 108 17.16 7.09 5.29
N GLY A 109 16.01 7.10 4.66
CA GLY A 109 15.14 8.26 4.55
C GLY A 109 13.73 7.89 4.14
N THR A 110 12.90 8.91 3.96
CA THR A 110 11.52 8.77 3.50
C THR A 110 11.28 9.71 2.32
N HIS A 111 10.65 9.21 1.28
CA HIS A 111 10.21 10.00 0.13
C HIS A 111 8.77 9.62 -0.22
N LYS A 112 7.84 10.57 -0.14
CA LYS A 112 6.41 10.35 -0.43
C LYS A 112 5.85 9.10 0.25
N ASP A 113 5.95 9.03 1.56
CA ASP A 113 5.47 7.93 2.41
C ASP A 113 6.13 6.56 2.19
N ARG A 114 7.23 6.49 1.41
CA ARG A 114 8.05 5.29 1.24
C ARG A 114 9.39 5.46 1.92
N HIS A 115 9.75 4.51 2.76
CA HIS A 115 11.08 4.39 3.29
C HIS A 115 12.05 3.93 2.20
N PHE A 116 13.28 4.36 2.29
CA PHE A 116 14.34 3.93 1.38
C PHE A 116 15.68 3.87 2.11
N ARG A 117 16.62 3.13 1.52
CA ARG A 117 18.03 3.15 1.85
C ARG A 117 18.83 3.56 0.62
N ARG A 118 19.82 4.44 0.82
CA ARG A 118 20.80 4.80 -0.19
C ARG A 118 22.20 4.69 0.39
N ALA A 119 23.19 4.44 -0.45
CA ALA A 119 24.58 4.34 -0.04
C ALA A 119 25.49 5.09 -1.00
N LYS A 120 26.54 5.71 -0.47
CA LYS A 120 27.74 6.07 -1.23
C LYS A 120 28.70 4.87 -1.32
N GLY A 121 28.65 3.98 -0.35
CA GLY A 121 29.31 2.70 -0.32
C GLY A 121 28.37 1.59 -0.77
N TRP A 122 28.03 0.67 0.15
CA TRP A 122 27.19 -0.49 -0.15
C TRP A 122 26.25 -0.83 1.01
N PHE A 123 25.26 -1.66 0.74
CA PHE A 123 24.46 -2.38 1.72
C PHE A 123 24.02 -3.73 1.16
N SER A 124 23.74 -4.68 2.03
CA SER A 124 23.29 -6.03 1.64
C SER A 124 22.22 -6.57 2.58
N TYR A 125 21.44 -7.50 2.07
CA TYR A 125 20.42 -8.25 2.79
C TYR A 125 20.54 -9.74 2.49
N ASN A 126 20.17 -10.57 3.45
CA ASN A 126 19.97 -12.00 3.25
C ASN A 126 18.51 -12.25 2.87
N LEU A 127 18.27 -12.78 1.68
CA LEU A 127 16.94 -13.12 1.20
C LEU A 127 16.75 -14.63 1.18
N LYS A 128 15.56 -15.07 1.60
CA LYS A 128 15.14 -16.47 1.43
C LYS A 128 14.75 -16.70 -0.02
N VAL A 129 15.18 -17.79 -0.59
CA VAL A 129 14.84 -18.22 -1.95
C VAL A 129 14.29 -19.65 -1.91
N LYS A 130 13.48 -20.00 -2.90
CA LYS A 130 13.07 -21.38 -3.15
C LYS A 130 14.00 -22.00 -4.18
N GLU A 131 14.09 -23.36 -4.21
CA GLU A 131 14.85 -24.09 -5.21
C GLU A 131 14.34 -23.89 -6.64
N GLU A 132 13.05 -23.59 -6.78
CA GLU A 132 12.44 -23.23 -8.06
C GLU A 132 12.88 -21.84 -8.50
N ALA A 133 12.81 -21.57 -9.81
CA ALA A 133 13.23 -20.30 -10.40
C ALA A 133 12.63 -19.10 -9.65
N SER A 134 13.49 -18.28 -9.10
CA SER A 134 13.10 -17.09 -8.33
C SER A 134 13.43 -15.83 -9.11
N GLN A 135 12.54 -14.87 -9.06
CA GLN A 135 12.72 -13.54 -9.64
C GLN A 135 13.11 -12.55 -8.54
N LEU A 136 14.18 -11.79 -8.75
CA LEU A 136 14.52 -10.67 -7.88
C LEU A 136 13.83 -9.41 -8.38
N MET A 137 13.01 -8.79 -7.54
CA MET A 137 12.34 -7.52 -7.85
C MET A 137 12.84 -6.41 -6.93
N ILE A 138 13.32 -5.32 -7.52
CA ILE A 138 13.84 -4.16 -6.79
C ILE A 138 13.04 -2.93 -7.20
N THR A 139 12.54 -2.18 -6.23
CA THR A 139 11.89 -0.89 -6.49
C THR A 139 12.90 0.24 -6.27
N VAL A 140 13.08 1.07 -7.29
CA VAL A 140 13.98 2.23 -7.27
C VAL A 140 13.31 3.45 -7.85
N ARG A 141 13.83 4.64 -7.59
CA ARG A 141 13.43 5.84 -8.33
C ARG A 141 13.92 5.74 -9.77
N GLN A 142 13.13 6.19 -10.71
CA GLN A 142 13.47 6.13 -12.13
C GLN A 142 14.83 6.79 -12.45
N GLU A 143 15.15 7.91 -11.76
CA GLU A 143 16.41 8.63 -11.92
C GLU A 143 17.64 7.89 -11.35
N ASP A 144 17.42 6.90 -10.49
CA ASP A 144 18.46 6.11 -9.84
C ASP A 144 18.70 4.74 -10.50
N ARG A 145 17.95 4.44 -11.57
CA ARG A 145 17.95 3.14 -12.25
C ARG A 145 19.34 2.56 -12.54
N ASN A 146 20.29 3.40 -12.94
CA ASN A 146 21.61 2.97 -13.40
C ASN A 146 22.73 3.38 -12.45
N LYS A 147 22.41 3.82 -11.24
CA LYS A 147 23.41 4.34 -10.28
C LYS A 147 24.00 3.28 -9.37
N ALA A 148 23.44 2.08 -9.34
CA ALA A 148 23.90 1.01 -8.48
C ALA A 148 24.31 -0.24 -9.28
N VAL A 149 25.31 -0.95 -8.76
CA VAL A 149 25.65 -2.31 -9.19
C VAL A 149 25.01 -3.27 -8.22
N ILE A 150 24.32 -4.28 -8.74
CA ILE A 150 23.67 -5.29 -7.94
C ILE A 150 24.57 -6.53 -7.94
N LEU A 151 24.85 -7.03 -6.74
CA LEU A 151 25.59 -8.26 -6.52
C LEU A 151 24.64 -9.31 -5.92
N LEU A 152 24.71 -10.53 -6.42
CA LEU A 152 24.07 -11.71 -5.85
C LEU A 152 25.15 -12.69 -5.41
N ASN A 153 25.23 -13.00 -4.13
CA ASN A 153 26.29 -13.84 -3.56
C ASN A 153 27.70 -13.38 -3.97
N ASN A 154 27.95 -12.06 -3.94
CA ASN A 154 29.18 -11.39 -4.35
C ASN A 154 29.52 -11.44 -5.85
N GLU A 155 28.65 -12.00 -6.67
CA GLU A 155 28.78 -11.98 -8.13
C GLU A 155 27.93 -10.87 -8.74
N LYS A 156 28.52 -10.13 -9.68
CA LYS A 156 27.81 -9.06 -10.36
C LYS A 156 26.67 -9.62 -11.21
N LEU A 157 25.47 -9.12 -10.97
CA LEU A 157 24.31 -9.47 -11.77
C LEU A 157 24.43 -8.81 -13.16
N THR A 158 24.69 -9.61 -14.19
CA THR A 158 24.91 -9.14 -15.58
C THR A 158 23.65 -9.16 -16.42
N VAL A 159 22.58 -9.77 -15.93
CA VAL A 159 21.28 -9.86 -16.61
C VAL A 159 20.62 -8.49 -16.62
N HIS A 160 20.08 -8.10 -17.77
CA HIS A 160 19.30 -6.87 -17.88
C HIS A 160 17.89 -7.07 -17.31
N PRO A 161 17.45 -6.20 -16.39
CA PRO A 161 16.13 -6.34 -15.79
C PRO A 161 15.03 -5.92 -16.77
N THR A 162 13.88 -6.57 -16.66
CA THR A 162 12.63 -5.99 -17.16
C THR A 162 12.23 -4.82 -16.30
N VAL A 163 11.84 -3.71 -16.91
CA VAL A 163 11.54 -2.46 -16.23
C VAL A 163 10.06 -2.13 -16.34
N SER A 164 9.40 -1.91 -15.21
CA SER A 164 8.00 -1.46 -15.21
C SER A 164 7.87 -0.01 -15.67
N LYS A 165 6.65 0.41 -16.01
CA LYS A 165 6.33 1.85 -16.10
C LYS A 165 6.49 2.49 -14.73
N ALA A 166 6.88 3.77 -14.71
CA ALA A 166 6.92 4.54 -13.48
C ALA A 166 5.52 4.69 -12.88
N ASP A 167 5.43 4.58 -11.58
CA ASP A 167 4.22 4.91 -10.85
C ASP A 167 4.05 6.44 -10.70
N LYS A 168 2.94 6.88 -10.11
CA LYS A 168 2.62 8.30 -9.89
C LYS A 168 3.67 9.06 -9.09
N ASP A 169 4.51 8.35 -8.34
CA ASP A 169 5.54 8.90 -7.46
C ASP A 169 6.95 8.80 -8.08
N GLY A 170 7.06 8.31 -9.32
CA GLY A 170 8.30 8.21 -10.06
C GLY A 170 9.15 6.98 -9.71
N PHE A 171 8.56 5.94 -9.10
CA PHE A 171 9.23 4.68 -8.83
C PHE A 171 9.01 3.66 -9.96
N ILE A 172 10.03 2.89 -10.25
CA ILE A 172 10.02 1.78 -11.20
C ILE A 172 10.41 0.49 -10.49
N ARG A 173 9.98 -0.64 -11.04
CA ARG A 173 10.43 -1.97 -10.62
C ARG A 173 11.39 -2.54 -11.62
N LEU A 174 12.52 -3.01 -11.13
CA LEU A 174 13.51 -3.75 -11.88
C LEU A 174 13.34 -5.23 -11.54
N CYS A 175 13.02 -6.06 -12.54
CA CYS A 175 12.79 -7.49 -12.35
C CYS A 175 13.90 -8.26 -13.07
N TYR A 176 14.68 -9.03 -12.31
CA TYR A 176 15.77 -9.90 -12.77
C TYR A 176 15.28 -11.35 -12.73
N LEU A 177 15.43 -12.07 -13.84
CA LEU A 177 15.07 -13.49 -14.00
C LEU A 177 16.28 -14.37 -13.82
#